data_76a56b599379bac1151c2bdfbe3e9387
#
_entry.id   76a56b599379bac1151c2bdfbe3e9387
#
_cell.length_a   1.000
_cell.length_b   1.000
_cell.length_c   1.000
_cell.angle_alpha   90.00
_cell.angle_beta   90.00
_cell.angle_gamma   90.00
#
_symmetry.space_group_name_H-M   'P 1'
#
loop_
_entity.id
_entity.type
_entity.pdbx_description
1 polymer ?
#
loop_
_entity_poly.entity_id
_entity_poly.type
_entity_poly.pdbx_seq_one_letter_code
_entity_poly.pdbx_strand_id
1 'polypeptide(L)'
;MEMKTLEVNHLCTSFFTQKGEVKAVNDVSIEVPSGKIVGIVGESGCGKSMTARSVMGLVKYPGRVTGGQILLDGRDITSLPDKERSRIRGSEISMIFQEPMTSLNPVMKAGKQVDEAVRLHEHVSRAEAKKRTLEMFEAVGISEPEERYHCYPHQLSGGLRQRVMIAMAMVCRPKLLIADEPTTALDVTVEAQILQLMKKLCEGGTSILIISHNLGVIAQVCDYVYVMYAGRIVEQADTCTLFDRPAHPYTEGLLQAVTSLRADRDTLDTIPGVVPNLLRLPAGCSFSLRCQKCEDRCVSGLPELLETEPGHKVRCCLAREETSL
;
A
#
# COMPACT_ATOMS: atom_id res chain seq x y z
N MET A 1 12.98 -8.90 -19.98
CA MET A 1 12.34 -7.86 -19.12
C MET A 1 11.26 -8.54 -18.33
N GLU A 2 11.26 -8.38 -17.04
CA GLU A 2 10.19 -8.90 -16.16
C GLU A 2 8.90 -8.14 -16.45
N MET A 3 7.79 -8.85 -16.64
CA MET A 3 6.49 -8.19 -16.86
C MET A 3 6.05 -7.47 -15.60
N LYS A 4 5.54 -6.27 -15.75
CA LYS A 4 5.06 -5.43 -14.64
C LYS A 4 3.55 -5.31 -14.72
N THR A 5 2.86 -5.65 -13.64
CA THR A 5 1.42 -5.47 -13.53
C THR A 5 1.05 -4.01 -13.29
N LEU A 6 1.84 -3.29 -12.48
CA LEU A 6 1.65 -1.87 -12.22
C LEU A 6 2.96 -1.11 -12.44
N GLU A 7 2.89 0.00 -13.18
CA GLU A 7 3.95 1.01 -13.23
C GLU A 7 3.35 2.38 -12.93
N VAL A 8 3.93 3.05 -11.98
CA VAL A 8 3.59 4.43 -11.64
C VAL A 8 4.84 5.28 -11.87
N ASN A 9 4.74 6.27 -12.74
CA ASN A 9 5.85 7.10 -13.16
C ASN A 9 5.60 8.55 -12.77
N HIS A 10 6.45 9.11 -11.90
CA HIS A 10 6.45 10.52 -11.50
C HIS A 10 5.08 11.03 -11.00
N LEU A 11 4.33 10.17 -10.29
CA LEU A 11 2.99 10.49 -9.81
C LEU A 11 3.01 11.68 -8.87
N CYS A 12 2.13 12.66 -9.15
CA CYS A 12 1.88 13.81 -8.31
C CYS A 12 0.39 13.91 -7.99
N THR A 13 0.05 14.07 -6.70
CA THR A 13 -1.32 14.28 -6.24
C THR A 13 -1.37 15.40 -5.22
N SER A 14 -2.16 16.42 -5.50
CA SER A 14 -2.25 17.63 -4.67
C SER A 14 -3.68 17.92 -4.23
N PHE A 15 -3.81 18.51 -3.05
CA PHE A 15 -5.05 19.06 -2.52
C PHE A 15 -4.99 20.59 -2.54
N PHE A 16 -5.96 21.22 -3.16
CA PHE A 16 -6.05 22.68 -3.28
C PHE A 16 -6.98 23.22 -2.20
N THR A 17 -6.39 23.67 -1.10
CA THR A 17 -7.10 24.19 0.07
C THR A 17 -7.03 25.73 0.12
N GLN A 18 -7.85 26.33 0.98
CA GLN A 18 -7.77 27.80 1.23
C GLN A 18 -6.41 28.23 1.81
N LYS A 19 -5.65 27.30 2.41
CA LYS A 19 -4.31 27.57 2.99
C LYS A 19 -3.17 27.34 2.00
N GLY A 20 -3.48 26.87 0.78
CA GLY A 20 -2.51 26.58 -0.27
C GLY A 20 -2.58 25.14 -0.79
N GLU A 21 -1.63 24.78 -1.64
CA GLU A 21 -1.49 23.46 -2.22
C GLU A 21 -0.76 22.52 -1.27
N VAL A 22 -1.37 21.38 -0.98
CA VAL A 22 -0.77 20.27 -0.21
C VAL A 22 -0.38 19.17 -1.20
N LYS A 23 0.91 18.98 -1.43
CA LYS A 23 1.44 17.90 -2.28
C LYS A 23 1.51 16.59 -1.49
N ALA A 24 0.40 15.86 -1.46
CA ALA A 24 0.29 14.61 -0.72
C ALA A 24 1.11 13.46 -1.35
N VAL A 25 1.24 13.46 -2.67
CA VAL A 25 2.15 12.60 -3.45
C VAL A 25 2.94 13.53 -4.37
N ASN A 26 4.26 13.41 -4.34
CA ASN A 26 5.14 14.37 -4.99
C ASN A 26 6.31 13.65 -5.67
N ASP A 27 6.17 13.39 -6.96
CA ASP A 27 7.17 12.70 -7.78
C ASP A 27 7.45 11.26 -7.28
N VAL A 28 6.39 10.46 -7.20
CA VAL A 28 6.47 9.05 -6.77
C VAL A 28 6.49 8.13 -7.99
N SER A 29 7.52 7.28 -8.06
CA SER A 29 7.62 6.21 -9.05
C SER A 29 7.72 4.87 -8.32
N ILE A 30 6.83 3.93 -8.66
CA ILE A 30 6.77 2.57 -8.08
C ILE A 30 6.44 1.57 -9.17
N GLU A 31 6.92 0.35 -9.02
CA GLU A 31 6.64 -0.77 -9.91
C GLU A 31 6.18 -1.99 -9.11
N VAL A 32 5.23 -2.72 -9.64
CA VAL A 32 4.80 -4.02 -9.10
C VAL A 32 4.96 -5.06 -10.20
N PRO A 33 6.01 -5.88 -10.14
CA PRO A 33 6.21 -6.97 -11.09
C PRO A 33 5.08 -8.00 -10.98
N SER A 34 4.83 -8.72 -12.07
CA SER A 34 3.76 -9.73 -12.11
C SER A 34 4.03 -10.87 -11.12
N GLY A 35 3.01 -11.21 -10.32
CA GLY A 35 3.12 -12.27 -9.32
C GLY A 35 4.08 -11.95 -8.18
N LYS A 36 4.30 -10.68 -7.86
CA LYS A 36 5.13 -10.20 -6.76
C LYS A 36 4.33 -9.42 -5.72
N ILE A 37 4.83 -9.42 -4.50
CA ILE A 37 4.31 -8.61 -3.40
C ILE A 37 5.27 -7.45 -3.16
N VAL A 38 4.78 -6.24 -3.35
CA VAL A 38 5.55 -5.01 -3.16
C VAL A 38 4.98 -4.22 -1.99
N GLY A 39 5.85 -3.70 -1.12
CA GLY A 39 5.48 -2.92 0.05
C GLY A 39 5.71 -1.42 -0.13
N ILE A 40 4.80 -0.60 0.40
CA ILE A 40 5.05 0.83 0.67
C ILE A 40 4.96 1.04 2.17
N VAL A 41 6.04 1.55 2.77
CA VAL A 41 6.13 1.82 4.21
C VAL A 41 6.41 3.28 4.51
N GLY A 42 6.11 3.70 5.73
CA GLY A 42 6.40 5.04 6.26
C GLY A 42 5.40 5.45 7.32
N GLU A 43 5.65 6.57 7.99
CA GLU A 43 4.78 7.10 9.03
C GLU A 43 3.39 7.49 8.51
N SER A 44 2.42 7.62 9.43
CA SER A 44 1.06 8.08 9.07
C SER A 44 1.12 9.46 8.41
N GLY A 45 0.28 9.68 7.39
CA GLY A 45 0.23 10.94 6.66
C GLY A 45 1.34 11.18 5.64
N CYS A 46 2.30 10.27 5.45
CA CYS A 46 3.38 10.46 4.47
C CYS A 46 2.97 10.29 3.00
N GLY A 47 1.71 9.89 2.70
CA GLY A 47 1.17 9.82 1.32
C GLY A 47 0.86 8.41 0.81
N LYS A 48 1.14 7.33 1.54
CA LYS A 48 0.95 5.92 1.12
C LYS A 48 -0.46 5.63 0.59
N SER A 49 -1.47 5.81 1.44
CA SER A 49 -2.88 5.57 1.05
C SER A 49 -3.33 6.52 -0.05
N MET A 50 -2.73 7.71 -0.15
CA MET A 50 -3.03 8.65 -1.23
C MET A 50 -2.46 8.17 -2.56
N THR A 51 -1.28 7.55 -2.56
CA THR A 51 -0.71 6.89 -3.74
C THR A 51 -1.64 5.78 -4.24
N ALA A 52 -2.11 4.90 -3.35
CA ALA A 52 -3.08 3.86 -3.68
C ALA A 52 -4.39 4.43 -4.25
N ARG A 53 -4.95 5.44 -3.59
CA ARG A 53 -6.18 6.12 -4.08
C ARG A 53 -5.98 6.81 -5.42
N SER A 54 -4.79 7.33 -5.70
CA SER A 54 -4.46 7.92 -7.00
C SER A 54 -4.43 6.87 -8.09
N VAL A 55 -3.79 5.71 -7.84
CA VAL A 55 -3.78 4.57 -8.76
C VAL A 55 -5.20 4.10 -9.04
N MET A 56 -6.03 3.97 -8.00
CA MET A 56 -7.45 3.58 -8.14
C MET A 56 -8.32 4.67 -8.77
N GLY A 57 -7.84 5.92 -8.92
CA GLY A 57 -8.65 7.06 -9.34
C GLY A 57 -9.76 7.41 -8.35
N LEU A 58 -9.48 7.29 -7.06
CA LEU A 58 -10.40 7.56 -5.95
C LEU A 58 -10.04 8.84 -5.18
N VAL A 59 -9.23 9.71 -5.75
CA VAL A 59 -8.91 11.02 -5.16
C VAL A 59 -10.13 11.92 -5.22
N LYS A 60 -10.61 12.34 -4.04
CA LYS A 60 -11.80 13.21 -3.92
C LYS A 60 -11.42 14.67 -3.90
N TYR A 61 -12.29 15.53 -4.45
CA TYR A 61 -12.21 16.98 -4.31
C TYR A 61 -12.00 17.38 -2.81
N PRO A 62 -11.11 18.35 -2.50
CA PRO A 62 -10.37 19.25 -3.40
C PRO A 62 -9.02 18.68 -3.91
N GLY A 63 -8.80 17.36 -3.83
CA GLY A 63 -7.63 16.68 -4.35
C GLY A 63 -7.78 16.31 -5.82
N ARG A 64 -6.65 16.25 -6.52
CA ARG A 64 -6.56 15.71 -7.88
C ARG A 64 -5.15 15.21 -8.18
N VAL A 65 -5.04 14.28 -9.11
CA VAL A 65 -3.76 13.91 -9.73
C VAL A 65 -3.33 15.09 -10.62
N THR A 66 -2.13 15.60 -10.38
CA THR A 66 -1.59 16.80 -11.05
C THR A 66 -0.49 16.48 -12.06
N GLY A 67 0.03 15.25 -12.05
CA GLY A 67 1.08 14.81 -12.97
C GLY A 67 1.42 13.35 -12.81
N GLY A 68 2.24 12.85 -13.73
CA GLY A 68 2.70 11.47 -13.77
C GLY A 68 1.84 10.57 -14.64
N GLN A 69 2.20 9.29 -14.68
CA GLN A 69 1.55 8.26 -15.48
C GLN A 69 1.33 7.00 -14.66
N ILE A 70 0.23 6.31 -14.88
CA ILE A 70 -0.13 5.04 -14.22
C ILE A 70 -0.44 4.03 -15.32
N LEU A 71 0.35 2.97 -15.40
CA LEU A 71 0.19 1.88 -16.35
C LEU A 71 -0.25 0.62 -15.61
N LEU A 72 -1.32 -0.02 -16.08
CA LEU A 72 -1.76 -1.35 -15.65
C LEU A 72 -1.56 -2.31 -16.81
N ASP A 73 -0.68 -3.31 -16.67
CA ASP A 73 -0.23 -4.20 -17.75
C ASP A 73 0.18 -3.43 -19.02
N GLY A 74 0.92 -2.33 -18.86
CA GLY A 74 1.34 -1.46 -19.96
C GLY A 74 0.25 -0.54 -20.52
N ARG A 75 -1.02 -0.68 -20.10
CA ARG A 75 -2.12 0.21 -20.50
C ARG A 75 -2.15 1.44 -19.62
N ASP A 76 -2.11 2.62 -20.21
CA ASP A 76 -2.27 3.88 -19.47
C ASP A 76 -3.70 4.04 -18.95
N ILE A 77 -3.81 4.12 -17.61
CA ILE A 77 -5.08 4.32 -16.90
C ILE A 77 -5.17 5.70 -16.24
N THR A 78 -4.18 6.57 -16.42
CA THR A 78 -4.02 7.85 -15.71
C THR A 78 -5.22 8.78 -15.91
N SER A 79 -5.68 8.91 -17.14
CA SER A 79 -6.72 9.85 -17.53
C SER A 79 -8.02 9.18 -17.99
N LEU A 80 -8.22 7.90 -17.64
CA LEU A 80 -9.45 7.20 -18.03
C LEU A 80 -10.69 7.90 -17.45
N PRO A 81 -11.77 8.04 -18.25
CA PRO A 81 -13.05 8.51 -17.74
C PRO A 81 -13.59 7.59 -16.64
N ASP A 82 -14.38 8.13 -15.71
CA ASP A 82 -14.93 7.36 -14.57
C ASP A 82 -15.68 6.10 -15.00
N LYS A 83 -16.38 6.13 -16.12
CA LYS A 83 -17.10 4.97 -16.68
C LYS A 83 -16.15 3.82 -17.05
N GLU A 84 -15.00 4.13 -17.62
CA GLU A 84 -13.98 3.12 -17.95
C GLU A 84 -13.24 2.65 -16.71
N ARG A 85 -12.90 3.57 -15.80
CA ARG A 85 -12.31 3.21 -14.50
C ARG A 85 -13.20 2.30 -13.68
N SER A 86 -14.51 2.53 -13.68
CA SER A 86 -15.48 1.67 -12.98
C SER A 86 -15.49 0.24 -13.52
N ARG A 87 -15.16 0.03 -14.80
CA ARG A 87 -15.09 -1.31 -15.38
C ARG A 87 -13.86 -2.10 -14.93
N ILE A 88 -12.72 -1.42 -14.75
CA ILE A 88 -11.47 -2.06 -14.33
C ILE A 88 -11.38 -2.23 -12.81
N ARG A 89 -12.05 -1.36 -12.01
CA ARG A 89 -12.14 -1.52 -10.56
C ARG A 89 -12.97 -2.74 -10.22
N GLY A 90 -12.42 -3.62 -9.39
CA GLY A 90 -13.03 -4.88 -8.98
C GLY A 90 -12.79 -6.05 -9.94
N SER A 91 -12.50 -5.79 -11.22
CA SER A 91 -12.20 -6.84 -12.21
C SER A 91 -10.72 -7.00 -12.52
N GLU A 92 -10.00 -5.91 -12.85
CA GLU A 92 -8.57 -5.94 -13.15
C GLU A 92 -7.72 -5.45 -11.98
N ILE A 93 -8.22 -4.44 -11.24
CA ILE A 93 -7.57 -3.88 -10.07
C ILE A 93 -8.56 -3.79 -8.91
N SER A 94 -8.21 -4.33 -7.76
CA SER A 94 -9.03 -4.29 -6.55
C SER A 94 -8.29 -3.65 -5.39
N MET A 95 -9.03 -3.18 -4.39
CA MET A 95 -8.47 -2.55 -3.21
C MET A 95 -9.15 -3.02 -1.93
N ILE A 96 -8.34 -3.38 -0.93
CA ILE A 96 -8.75 -3.56 0.45
C ILE A 96 -8.48 -2.25 1.17
N PHE A 97 -9.51 -1.66 1.77
CA PHE A 97 -9.42 -0.39 2.51
C PHE A 97 -9.05 -0.63 3.97
N GLN A 98 -8.44 0.37 4.59
CA GLN A 98 -7.90 0.34 5.94
C GLN A 98 -8.93 -0.05 7.02
N GLU A 99 -10.21 0.34 6.86
CA GLU A 99 -11.25 0.12 7.87
C GLU A 99 -12.31 -0.88 7.41
N PRO A 100 -12.32 -2.14 7.93
CA PRO A 100 -13.35 -3.13 7.62
C PRO A 100 -14.76 -2.70 8.02
N MET A 101 -14.87 -1.91 9.09
CA MET A 101 -16.15 -1.48 9.64
C MET A 101 -16.93 -0.55 8.72
N THR A 102 -16.21 0.28 7.95
CA THR A 102 -16.81 1.27 7.04
C THR A 102 -16.89 0.76 5.60
N SER A 103 -16.19 -0.34 5.28
CA SER A 103 -16.11 -0.89 3.94
C SER A 103 -17.25 -1.85 3.59
N LEU A 104 -17.79 -2.56 4.59
CA LEU A 104 -18.95 -3.44 4.43
C LEU A 104 -20.24 -2.69 4.74
N ASN A 105 -21.25 -2.88 3.88
CA ASN A 105 -22.59 -2.32 4.12
C ASN A 105 -23.26 -3.06 5.29
N PRO A 106 -23.54 -2.38 6.44
CA PRO A 106 -24.03 -3.04 7.65
C PRO A 106 -25.45 -3.62 7.51
N VAL A 107 -26.25 -3.12 6.57
CA VAL A 107 -27.62 -3.58 6.33
C VAL A 107 -27.75 -4.61 5.21
N MET A 108 -26.64 -5.08 4.70
CA MET A 108 -26.58 -6.10 3.63
C MET A 108 -25.80 -7.33 4.11
N LYS A 109 -26.30 -8.52 3.79
CA LYS A 109 -25.64 -9.79 4.15
C LYS A 109 -24.27 -9.89 3.48
N ALA A 110 -23.28 -10.45 4.19
CA ALA A 110 -21.89 -10.54 3.74
C ALA A 110 -21.76 -11.23 2.36
N GLY A 111 -22.37 -12.40 2.18
CA GLY A 111 -22.31 -13.10 0.90
C GLY A 111 -22.97 -12.33 -0.25
N LYS A 112 -24.03 -11.55 0.05
CA LYS A 112 -24.68 -10.74 -0.99
C LYS A 112 -23.83 -9.59 -1.50
N GLN A 113 -22.93 -9.04 -0.67
CA GLN A 113 -21.99 -8.01 -1.09
C GLN A 113 -20.94 -8.58 -2.04
N VAL A 114 -20.49 -9.82 -1.79
CA VAL A 114 -19.56 -10.51 -2.69
C VAL A 114 -20.26 -10.95 -4.00
N ASP A 115 -21.50 -11.47 -3.94
CA ASP A 115 -22.32 -11.73 -5.14
C ASP A 115 -22.46 -10.48 -6.02
N GLU A 116 -22.64 -9.31 -5.40
CA GLU A 116 -22.79 -8.05 -6.13
C GLU A 116 -21.52 -7.72 -6.91
N ALA A 117 -20.34 -7.90 -6.32
CA ALA A 117 -19.06 -7.69 -7.00
C ALA A 117 -18.96 -8.59 -8.26
N VAL A 118 -19.28 -9.88 -8.14
CA VAL A 118 -19.30 -10.79 -9.30
C VAL A 118 -20.26 -10.30 -10.39
N ARG A 119 -21.49 -9.97 -10.02
CA ARG A 119 -22.54 -9.62 -10.97
C ARG A 119 -22.39 -8.26 -11.62
N LEU A 120 -21.63 -7.36 -11.02
CA LEU A 120 -21.30 -6.06 -11.61
C LEU A 120 -20.30 -6.20 -12.77
N HIS A 121 -19.42 -7.18 -12.70
CA HIS A 121 -18.35 -7.35 -13.67
C HIS A 121 -18.57 -8.49 -14.65
N GLU A 122 -19.40 -9.47 -14.27
CA GLU A 122 -19.64 -10.65 -15.09
C GLU A 122 -21.15 -10.91 -15.28
N HIS A 123 -21.54 -11.33 -16.49
CA HIS A 123 -22.91 -11.67 -16.82
C HIS A 123 -23.24 -13.10 -16.38
N VAL A 124 -23.36 -13.32 -15.06
CA VAL A 124 -23.65 -14.62 -14.46
C VAL A 124 -25.00 -14.65 -13.74
N SER A 125 -25.56 -15.85 -13.59
CA SER A 125 -26.79 -16.05 -12.82
C SER A 125 -26.55 -15.81 -11.32
N ARG A 126 -27.65 -15.58 -10.56
CA ARG A 126 -27.57 -15.45 -9.09
C ARG A 126 -27.03 -16.72 -8.42
N ALA A 127 -27.36 -17.90 -8.98
CA ALA A 127 -26.87 -19.17 -8.46
C ALA A 127 -25.36 -19.32 -8.67
N GLU A 128 -24.86 -18.94 -9.83
CA GLU A 128 -23.43 -18.96 -10.14
C GLU A 128 -22.65 -17.95 -9.29
N ALA A 129 -23.17 -16.72 -9.11
CA ALA A 129 -22.54 -15.73 -8.23
C ALA A 129 -22.44 -16.27 -6.79
N LYS A 130 -23.53 -16.85 -6.24
CA LYS A 130 -23.50 -17.48 -4.91
C LYS A 130 -22.46 -18.60 -4.83
N LYS A 131 -22.39 -19.48 -5.82
CA LYS A 131 -21.41 -20.56 -5.87
C LYS A 131 -19.98 -20.03 -5.77
N ARG A 132 -19.62 -19.04 -6.61
CA ARG A 132 -18.29 -18.40 -6.58
C ARG A 132 -18.01 -17.70 -5.26
N THR A 133 -19.01 -17.06 -4.67
CA THR A 133 -18.89 -16.43 -3.34
C THR A 133 -18.52 -17.46 -2.28
N LEU A 134 -19.18 -18.62 -2.27
CA LEU A 134 -18.90 -19.69 -1.32
C LEU A 134 -17.52 -20.31 -1.54
N GLU A 135 -17.13 -20.57 -2.78
CA GLU A 135 -15.80 -21.03 -3.14
C GLU A 135 -14.72 -20.03 -2.68
N MET A 136 -14.98 -18.72 -2.84
CA MET A 136 -14.06 -17.68 -2.38
C MET A 136 -14.03 -17.61 -0.85
N PHE A 137 -15.15 -17.77 -0.15
CA PHE A 137 -15.18 -17.84 1.32
C PHE A 137 -14.33 -19.00 1.85
N GLU A 138 -14.41 -20.16 1.22
CA GLU A 138 -13.53 -21.29 1.54
C GLU A 138 -12.06 -20.97 1.27
N ALA A 139 -11.74 -20.39 0.10
CA ALA A 139 -10.39 -20.03 -0.30
C ALA A 139 -9.72 -19.03 0.67
N VAL A 140 -10.50 -18.05 1.19
CA VAL A 140 -10.01 -17.10 2.19
C VAL A 140 -10.08 -17.62 3.63
N GLY A 141 -10.52 -18.89 3.82
CA GLY A 141 -10.53 -19.56 5.14
C GLY A 141 -11.66 -19.08 6.06
N ILE A 142 -12.83 -18.75 5.51
CA ILE A 142 -14.05 -18.53 6.30
C ILE A 142 -14.65 -19.90 6.63
N SER A 143 -14.72 -20.22 7.93
CA SER A 143 -15.40 -21.43 8.39
C SER A 143 -16.92 -21.31 8.17
N GLU A 144 -17.59 -22.44 7.88
CA GLU A 144 -19.03 -22.50 7.68
C GLU A 144 -19.53 -21.49 6.63
N PRO A 145 -19.01 -21.53 5.37
CA PRO A 145 -19.26 -20.51 4.35
C PRO A 145 -20.73 -20.23 4.09
N GLU A 146 -21.57 -21.27 4.05
CA GLU A 146 -23.02 -21.16 3.86
C GLU A 146 -23.70 -20.37 4.97
N GLU A 147 -23.33 -20.60 6.23
CA GLU A 147 -23.88 -19.88 7.37
C GLU A 147 -23.42 -18.42 7.34
N ARG A 148 -22.11 -18.18 7.17
CA ARG A 148 -21.50 -16.84 7.14
C ARG A 148 -21.98 -16.03 5.93
N TYR A 149 -22.33 -16.66 4.83
CA TYR A 149 -22.96 -16.02 3.68
C TYR A 149 -24.24 -15.26 4.06
N HIS A 150 -25.03 -15.80 5.00
CA HIS A 150 -26.29 -15.22 5.44
C HIS A 150 -26.16 -14.24 6.61
N CYS A 151 -24.97 -14.11 7.21
CA CYS A 151 -24.69 -13.19 8.31
C CYS A 151 -24.59 -11.74 7.81
N TYR A 152 -24.97 -10.82 8.69
CA TYR A 152 -24.67 -9.39 8.51
C TYR A 152 -23.27 -9.05 9.08
N PRO A 153 -22.63 -7.96 8.63
CA PRO A 153 -21.29 -7.61 9.10
C PRO A 153 -21.18 -7.51 10.64
N HIS A 154 -22.18 -7.00 11.33
CA HIS A 154 -22.17 -6.88 12.80
C HIS A 154 -22.22 -8.24 13.54
N GLN A 155 -22.60 -9.33 12.87
CA GLN A 155 -22.63 -10.69 13.40
C GLN A 155 -21.28 -11.43 13.21
N LEU A 156 -20.33 -10.82 12.51
CA LEU A 156 -19.01 -11.38 12.21
C LEU A 156 -17.94 -10.77 13.11
N SER A 157 -16.94 -11.58 13.48
CA SER A 157 -15.73 -11.09 14.17
C SER A 157 -14.92 -10.16 13.25
N GLY A 158 -13.98 -9.39 13.82
CA GLY A 158 -13.10 -8.51 13.05
C GLY A 158 -12.35 -9.25 11.95
N GLY A 159 -11.75 -10.40 12.28
CA GLY A 159 -11.03 -11.23 11.32
C GLY A 159 -11.94 -11.81 10.23
N LEU A 160 -13.18 -12.21 10.55
CA LEU A 160 -14.14 -12.67 9.52
C LEU A 160 -14.58 -11.53 8.61
N ARG A 161 -14.80 -10.31 9.12
CA ARG A 161 -15.09 -9.13 8.27
C ARG A 161 -13.95 -8.84 7.32
N GLN A 162 -12.70 -8.92 7.80
CA GLN A 162 -11.51 -8.74 6.97
C GLN A 162 -11.46 -9.80 5.85
N ARG A 163 -11.73 -11.07 6.17
CA ARG A 163 -11.78 -12.15 5.17
C ARG A 163 -12.88 -11.94 4.15
N VAL A 164 -14.07 -11.44 4.57
CA VAL A 164 -15.16 -11.08 3.63
C VAL A 164 -14.73 -9.95 2.70
N MET A 165 -14.01 -8.92 3.20
CA MET A 165 -13.47 -7.86 2.34
C MET A 165 -12.45 -8.39 1.34
N ILE A 166 -11.56 -9.28 1.78
CA ILE A 166 -10.59 -9.92 0.88
C ILE A 166 -11.34 -10.76 -0.16
N ALA A 167 -12.34 -11.54 0.26
CA ALA A 167 -13.18 -12.31 -0.67
C ALA A 167 -13.86 -11.41 -1.71
N MET A 168 -14.43 -10.27 -1.27
CA MET A 168 -15.06 -9.30 -2.18
C MET A 168 -14.06 -8.69 -3.16
N ALA A 169 -12.84 -8.38 -2.71
CA ALA A 169 -11.80 -7.85 -3.58
C ALA A 169 -11.25 -8.88 -4.57
N MET A 170 -11.29 -10.18 -4.23
CA MET A 170 -10.63 -11.25 -4.98
C MET A 170 -11.59 -12.11 -5.84
N VAL A 171 -12.90 -12.01 -5.64
CA VAL A 171 -13.88 -12.91 -6.29
C VAL A 171 -13.87 -12.82 -7.82
N CYS A 172 -13.47 -11.66 -8.36
CA CYS A 172 -13.26 -11.46 -9.81
C CYS A 172 -11.83 -11.75 -10.27
N ARG A 173 -10.95 -12.27 -9.41
CA ARG A 173 -9.54 -12.61 -9.70
C ARG A 173 -8.77 -11.45 -10.35
N PRO A 174 -8.63 -10.31 -9.68
CA PRO A 174 -7.95 -9.15 -10.23
C PRO A 174 -6.46 -9.45 -10.47
N LYS A 175 -5.86 -8.77 -11.44
CA LYS A 175 -4.42 -8.85 -11.72
C LYS A 175 -3.61 -8.15 -10.64
N LEU A 176 -4.15 -7.05 -10.08
CA LEU A 176 -3.54 -6.27 -9.01
C LEU A 176 -4.50 -6.13 -7.83
N LEU A 177 -4.00 -6.48 -6.65
CA LEU A 177 -4.64 -6.20 -5.38
C LEU A 177 -3.84 -5.12 -4.63
N ILE A 178 -4.46 -4.00 -4.30
CA ILE A 178 -3.89 -3.00 -3.40
C ILE A 178 -4.46 -3.23 -2.00
N ALA A 179 -3.62 -3.48 -1.02
CA ALA A 179 -4.00 -3.71 0.36
C ALA A 179 -3.51 -2.55 1.25
N ASP A 180 -4.43 -1.64 1.61
CA ASP A 180 -4.13 -0.47 2.43
C ASP A 180 -4.34 -0.83 3.91
N GLU A 181 -3.24 -1.07 4.62
CA GLU A 181 -3.18 -1.51 6.01
C GLU A 181 -4.09 -2.72 6.32
N PRO A 182 -3.93 -3.85 5.61
CA PRO A 182 -4.89 -4.96 5.64
C PRO A 182 -4.96 -5.69 6.98
N THR A 183 -4.04 -5.45 7.91
CA THR A 183 -3.96 -6.12 9.21
C THR A 183 -4.16 -5.19 10.40
N THR A 184 -4.46 -3.90 10.16
CA THR A 184 -4.67 -2.93 11.23
C THR A 184 -5.85 -3.33 12.12
N ALA A 185 -5.67 -3.23 13.43
CA ALA A 185 -6.64 -3.60 14.47
C ALA A 185 -7.01 -5.10 14.54
N LEU A 186 -6.19 -5.99 13.99
CA LEU A 186 -6.29 -7.42 14.14
C LEU A 186 -5.34 -7.93 15.24
N ASP A 187 -5.67 -9.03 15.87
CA ASP A 187 -4.74 -9.76 16.75
C ASP A 187 -3.62 -10.43 15.93
N VAL A 188 -2.48 -10.71 16.59
CA VAL A 188 -1.27 -11.25 15.95
C VAL A 188 -1.53 -12.55 15.19
N THR A 189 -2.42 -13.40 15.72
CA THR A 189 -2.74 -14.69 15.09
C THR A 189 -3.51 -14.48 13.79
N VAL A 190 -4.51 -13.62 13.81
CA VAL A 190 -5.31 -13.27 12.60
C VAL A 190 -4.46 -12.52 11.60
N GLU A 191 -3.58 -11.58 12.04
CA GLU A 191 -2.62 -10.91 11.19
C GLU A 191 -1.78 -11.92 10.40
N ALA A 192 -1.13 -12.87 11.08
CA ALA A 192 -0.30 -13.90 10.44
C ALA A 192 -1.09 -14.73 9.40
N GLN A 193 -2.35 -15.07 9.71
CA GLN A 193 -3.22 -15.80 8.79
C GLN A 193 -3.59 -14.98 7.54
N ILE A 194 -3.84 -13.67 7.68
CA ILE A 194 -4.12 -12.77 6.55
C ILE A 194 -2.88 -12.62 5.67
N LEU A 195 -1.68 -12.47 6.27
CA LEU A 195 -0.44 -12.37 5.51
C LEU A 195 -0.14 -13.66 4.74
N GLN A 196 -0.38 -14.82 5.34
CA GLN A 196 -0.25 -16.10 4.65
C GLN A 196 -1.26 -16.24 3.50
N LEU A 197 -2.49 -15.75 3.69
CA LEU A 197 -3.49 -15.70 2.63
C LEU A 197 -3.01 -14.82 1.46
N MET A 198 -2.43 -13.62 1.73
CA MET A 198 -1.88 -12.75 0.69
C MET A 198 -0.81 -13.47 -0.14
N LYS A 199 0.11 -14.22 0.52
CA LYS A 199 1.12 -15.03 -0.19
C LYS A 199 0.47 -16.05 -1.13
N LYS A 200 -0.53 -16.79 -0.65
CA LYS A 200 -1.25 -17.79 -1.48
C LYS A 200 -1.94 -17.14 -2.68
N LEU A 201 -2.54 -15.96 -2.50
CA LEU A 201 -3.18 -15.21 -3.60
C LEU A 201 -2.14 -14.76 -4.63
N CYS A 202 -0.96 -14.35 -4.18
CA CYS A 202 0.15 -14.00 -5.06
C CYS A 202 0.68 -15.21 -5.84
N GLU A 203 0.87 -16.35 -5.21
CA GLU A 203 1.22 -17.63 -5.84
C GLU A 203 0.18 -18.05 -6.89
N GLY A 204 -1.09 -17.67 -6.67
CA GLY A 204 -2.19 -17.83 -7.63
C GLY A 204 -2.16 -16.86 -8.83
N GLY A 205 -1.16 -15.99 -8.93
CA GLY A 205 -0.92 -15.09 -10.06
C GLY A 205 -1.38 -13.63 -9.86
N THR A 206 -1.97 -13.29 -8.72
CA THR A 206 -2.33 -11.89 -8.41
C THR A 206 -1.11 -11.13 -7.92
N SER A 207 -0.78 -9.99 -8.52
CA SER A 207 0.26 -9.09 -7.99
C SER A 207 -0.31 -8.26 -6.84
N ILE A 208 0.49 -7.96 -5.81
CA ILE A 208 -0.02 -7.30 -4.61
C ILE A 208 0.83 -6.08 -4.27
N LEU A 209 0.18 -4.95 -4.02
CA LEU A 209 0.77 -3.76 -3.43
C LEU A 209 0.25 -3.61 -1.99
N ILE A 210 1.12 -3.86 -1.00
CA ILE A 210 0.78 -3.72 0.42
C ILE A 210 1.24 -2.36 0.93
N ILE A 211 0.35 -1.65 1.56
CA ILE A 211 0.66 -0.42 2.29
C ILE A 211 0.59 -0.74 3.78
N SER A 212 1.67 -0.43 4.51
CA SER A 212 1.72 -0.65 5.96
C SER A 212 2.59 0.40 6.64
N HIS A 213 2.32 0.68 7.90
CA HIS A 213 3.24 1.38 8.80
C HIS A 213 4.08 0.38 9.62
N ASN A 214 3.78 -0.92 9.55
CA ASN A 214 4.45 -1.98 10.27
C ASN A 214 5.48 -2.68 9.38
N LEU A 215 6.77 -2.39 9.61
CA LEU A 215 7.89 -3.03 8.91
C LEU A 215 7.96 -4.54 9.15
N GLY A 216 7.49 -5.03 10.30
CA GLY A 216 7.43 -6.47 10.58
C GLY A 216 6.50 -7.22 9.63
N VAL A 217 5.38 -6.60 9.24
CA VAL A 217 4.45 -7.12 8.21
C VAL A 217 5.17 -7.20 6.85
N ILE A 218 5.84 -6.11 6.48
CA ILE A 218 6.54 -6.00 5.21
C ILE A 218 7.66 -7.04 5.08
N ALA A 219 8.48 -7.20 6.13
CA ALA A 219 9.56 -8.18 6.18
C ALA A 219 9.09 -9.62 5.96
N GLN A 220 7.86 -9.93 6.37
CA GLN A 220 7.33 -11.27 6.28
C GLN A 220 6.84 -11.66 4.88
N VAL A 221 6.37 -10.70 4.08
CA VAL A 221 5.60 -11.03 2.86
C VAL A 221 6.08 -10.33 1.59
N CYS A 222 6.78 -9.19 1.67
CA CYS A 222 7.14 -8.43 0.48
C CYS A 222 8.44 -8.91 -0.15
N ASP A 223 8.50 -8.89 -1.47
CA ASP A 223 9.71 -9.10 -2.27
C ASP A 223 10.55 -7.82 -2.36
N TYR A 224 9.88 -6.66 -2.50
CA TYR A 224 10.49 -5.35 -2.71
C TYR A 224 9.76 -4.27 -1.89
N VAL A 225 10.47 -3.25 -1.44
CA VAL A 225 9.93 -2.23 -0.54
C VAL A 225 10.29 -0.83 -1.00
N TYR A 226 9.31 0.05 -0.94
CA TYR A 226 9.44 1.50 -1.10
C TYR A 226 9.21 2.19 0.24
N VAL A 227 10.18 2.96 0.72
CA VAL A 227 10.07 3.77 1.93
C VAL A 227 9.63 5.17 1.56
N MET A 228 8.49 5.61 2.09
CA MET A 228 7.88 6.89 1.75
C MET A 228 7.93 7.85 2.93
N TYR A 229 8.40 9.07 2.68
CA TYR A 229 8.43 10.17 3.64
C TYR A 229 7.95 11.47 3.01
N ALA A 230 7.02 12.17 3.68
CA ALA A 230 6.51 13.49 3.26
C ALA A 230 6.18 13.59 1.76
N GLY A 231 5.46 12.60 1.23
CA GLY A 231 5.00 12.56 -0.15
C GLY A 231 5.99 12.02 -1.18
N ARG A 232 7.18 11.59 -0.79
CA ARG A 232 8.24 11.12 -1.70
C ARG A 232 8.78 9.75 -1.32
N ILE A 233 9.29 9.01 -2.30
CA ILE A 233 10.12 7.83 -2.05
C ILE A 233 11.52 8.31 -1.64
N VAL A 234 11.98 7.86 -0.46
CA VAL A 234 13.29 8.21 0.09
C VAL A 234 14.28 7.06 -0.01
N GLU A 235 13.79 5.82 -0.04
CA GLU A 235 14.59 4.63 -0.25
C GLU A 235 13.75 3.52 -0.87
N GLN A 236 14.37 2.67 -1.69
CA GLN A 236 13.75 1.48 -2.25
C GLN A 236 14.77 0.40 -2.50
N ALA A 237 14.45 -0.84 -2.14
CA ALA A 237 15.29 -2.01 -2.35
C ALA A 237 14.46 -3.30 -2.28
N ASP A 238 15.07 -4.43 -2.62
CA ASP A 238 14.56 -5.72 -2.19
C ASP A 238 14.50 -5.80 -0.65
N THR A 239 13.59 -6.61 -0.14
CA THR A 239 13.32 -6.64 1.31
C THR A 239 14.56 -6.98 2.13
N CYS A 240 15.36 -7.97 1.70
CA CYS A 240 16.56 -8.37 2.46
C CYS A 240 17.57 -7.22 2.53
N THR A 241 17.87 -6.59 1.39
CA THR A 241 18.80 -5.44 1.31
C THR A 241 18.32 -4.29 2.18
N LEU A 242 17.02 -3.95 2.14
CA LEU A 242 16.49 -2.84 2.93
C LEU A 242 16.62 -3.07 4.44
N PHE A 243 16.41 -4.31 4.90
CA PHE A 243 16.49 -4.66 6.33
C PHE A 243 17.92 -4.84 6.82
N ASP A 244 18.81 -5.38 5.98
CA ASP A 244 20.20 -5.65 6.34
C ASP A 244 21.08 -4.39 6.21
N ARG A 245 20.83 -3.55 5.20
CA ARG A 245 21.67 -2.40 4.83
C ARG A 245 20.83 -1.17 4.47
N PRO A 246 20.03 -0.63 5.42
CA PRO A 246 19.31 0.60 5.19
C PRO A 246 20.29 1.75 4.97
N ALA A 247 20.08 2.58 3.97
CA ALA A 247 21.01 3.64 3.60
C ALA A 247 20.43 5.06 3.83
N HIS A 248 19.11 5.20 4.01
CA HIS A 248 18.53 6.47 4.39
C HIS A 248 18.35 6.56 5.92
N PRO A 249 18.78 7.63 6.61
CA PRO A 249 18.65 7.76 8.06
C PRO A 249 17.22 7.63 8.60
N TYR A 250 16.22 7.93 7.81
CA TYR A 250 14.81 7.67 8.15
C TYR A 250 14.49 6.18 8.21
N THR A 251 14.98 5.40 7.25
CA THR A 251 14.79 3.94 7.20
C THR A 251 15.53 3.28 8.38
N GLU A 252 16.75 3.71 8.68
CA GLU A 252 17.50 3.27 9.86
C GLU A 252 16.67 3.49 11.14
N GLY A 253 16.11 4.70 11.31
CA GLY A 253 15.28 5.03 12.47
C GLY A 253 13.99 4.21 12.57
N LEU A 254 13.33 3.92 11.43
CA LEU A 254 12.16 3.06 11.40
C LEU A 254 12.49 1.62 11.83
N LEU A 255 13.61 1.08 11.37
CA LEU A 255 14.07 -0.27 11.72
C LEU A 255 14.51 -0.37 13.18
N GLN A 256 15.20 0.64 13.71
CA GLN A 256 15.58 0.71 15.12
C GLN A 256 14.36 0.72 16.04
N ALA A 257 13.30 1.46 15.69
CA ALA A 257 12.07 1.49 16.45
C ALA A 257 11.41 0.09 16.54
N VAL A 258 11.48 -0.72 15.46
CA VAL A 258 10.94 -2.10 15.45
C VAL A 258 11.81 -3.06 16.27
N THR A 259 13.13 -2.94 16.19
CA THR A 259 14.07 -3.81 16.93
C THR A 259 14.06 -3.52 18.43
N SER A 260 13.90 -2.26 18.84
CA SER A 260 13.78 -1.86 20.26
C SER A 260 12.55 -2.46 20.92
N LEU A 261 11.43 -2.60 20.19
CA LEU A 261 10.22 -3.28 20.70
C LEU A 261 10.43 -4.77 21.00
N ARG A 262 11.38 -5.42 20.31
CA ARG A 262 11.71 -6.85 20.53
C ARG A 262 12.74 -7.09 21.64
N ALA A 263 13.50 -6.05 22.01
CA ALA A 263 14.66 -6.19 22.90
C ALA A 263 14.37 -5.95 24.39
N ASP A 264 13.09 -5.84 24.82
CA ASP A 264 12.69 -5.61 26.23
C ASP A 264 13.49 -4.43 26.90
N ARG A 265 13.77 -3.40 26.12
CA ARG A 265 14.47 -2.20 26.62
C ARG A 265 13.46 -1.21 27.21
N ASP A 266 13.79 -0.65 28.36
CA ASP A 266 12.96 0.34 29.09
C ASP A 266 12.72 1.66 28.30
N THR A 267 13.43 1.87 27.21
CA THR A 267 13.31 3.06 26.32
C THR A 267 13.09 2.62 24.89
N LEU A 268 11.98 3.07 24.29
CA LEU A 268 11.70 2.91 22.86
C LEU A 268 12.51 3.95 22.08
N ASP A 269 13.36 3.49 21.18
CA ASP A 269 14.02 4.36 20.21
C ASP A 269 12.95 4.86 19.22
N THR A 270 12.56 6.13 19.34
CA THR A 270 11.62 6.78 18.44
C THR A 270 12.33 7.80 17.57
N ILE A 271 11.89 7.96 16.33
CA ILE A 271 12.41 9.03 15.47
C ILE A 271 11.97 10.37 16.09
N PRO A 272 12.92 11.24 16.52
CA PRO A 272 12.58 12.48 17.21
C PRO A 272 11.85 13.47 16.28
N GLY A 273 11.05 14.35 16.88
CA GLY A 273 10.34 15.42 16.17
C GLY A 273 9.04 14.95 15.48
N VAL A 274 8.47 15.83 14.67
CA VAL A 274 7.18 15.63 13.97
C VAL A 274 7.39 15.63 12.46
N VAL A 275 6.58 14.87 11.73
CA VAL A 275 6.56 14.91 10.26
C VAL A 275 6.27 16.34 9.80
N PRO A 276 7.04 16.89 8.85
CA PRO A 276 6.86 18.26 8.40
C PRO A 276 5.47 18.46 7.77
N ASN A 277 4.95 19.67 7.93
CA ASN A 277 3.70 20.03 7.30
C ASN A 277 3.88 20.06 5.76
N LEU A 278 3.09 19.29 5.04
CA LEU A 278 3.15 19.19 3.58
C LEU A 278 2.84 20.52 2.85
N LEU A 279 2.26 21.51 3.55
CA LEU A 279 2.10 22.88 3.04
C LEU A 279 3.42 23.66 3.02
N ARG A 280 4.40 23.30 3.85
CA ARG A 280 5.66 24.03 4.05
C ARG A 280 6.81 23.04 4.20
N LEU A 281 7.07 22.29 3.14
CA LEU A 281 8.23 21.39 3.12
C LEU A 281 9.52 22.22 3.05
N PRO A 282 10.63 21.75 3.67
CA PRO A 282 11.94 22.38 3.50
C PRO A 282 12.36 22.34 2.02
N ALA A 283 13.19 23.28 1.62
CA ALA A 283 13.70 23.38 0.24
C ALA A 283 14.60 22.19 -0.12
N GLY A 284 15.29 21.63 0.85
CA GLY A 284 16.15 20.46 0.72
C GLY A 284 15.47 19.14 1.06
N CYS A 285 16.23 18.25 1.68
CA CYS A 285 15.73 16.95 2.15
C CYS A 285 14.56 17.14 3.13
N SER A 286 13.42 16.51 2.84
CA SER A 286 12.21 16.62 3.70
C SER A 286 12.45 16.09 5.12
N PHE A 287 13.42 15.18 5.30
CA PHE A 287 13.78 14.61 6.59
C PHE A 287 14.84 15.45 7.36
N SER A 288 15.43 16.48 6.77
CA SER A 288 16.54 17.28 7.35
C SER A 288 16.26 17.77 8.76
N LEU A 289 15.02 18.19 9.07
CA LEU A 289 14.62 18.69 10.40
C LEU A 289 14.62 17.63 11.52
N ARG A 290 14.65 16.35 11.16
CA ARG A 290 14.63 15.21 12.10
C ARG A 290 15.87 14.33 11.98
N CYS A 291 16.70 14.58 10.97
CA CYS A 291 17.87 13.79 10.67
C CYS A 291 19.02 14.13 11.63
N GLN A 292 19.47 13.16 12.41
CA GLN A 292 20.63 13.33 13.30
C GLN A 292 21.96 13.47 12.54
N LYS A 293 22.00 13.02 11.27
CA LYS A 293 23.15 13.12 10.36
C LYS A 293 23.03 14.33 9.41
N CYS A 294 22.16 15.35 9.73
CA CYS A 294 21.89 16.47 8.82
C CYS A 294 23.12 17.37 8.65
N GLU A 295 23.43 17.72 7.40
CA GLU A 295 24.50 18.63 6.99
C GLU A 295 23.95 19.80 6.16
N ASP A 296 24.75 20.83 5.91
CA ASP A 296 24.35 22.03 5.13
C ASP A 296 23.86 21.68 3.73
N ARG A 297 24.46 20.66 3.09
CA ARG A 297 24.01 20.17 1.77
C ARG A 297 22.60 19.55 1.79
N CYS A 298 22.15 19.05 2.94
CA CYS A 298 20.82 18.49 3.10
C CYS A 298 19.71 19.55 3.10
N VAL A 299 20.02 20.79 3.43
CA VAL A 299 19.05 21.90 3.47
C VAL A 299 19.09 22.77 2.23
N SER A 300 20.18 22.73 1.45
CA SER A 300 20.38 23.58 0.28
C SER A 300 19.66 23.10 -0.99
N GLY A 301 19.36 21.81 -1.11
CA GLY A 301 18.69 21.23 -2.28
C GLY A 301 18.08 19.86 -1.99
N LEU A 302 17.03 19.51 -2.76
CA LEU A 302 16.41 18.18 -2.67
C LEU A 302 17.35 17.15 -3.31
N PRO A 303 17.76 16.09 -2.57
CA PRO A 303 18.55 15.01 -3.16
C PRO A 303 17.78 14.27 -4.25
N GLU A 304 18.47 13.83 -5.29
CA GLU A 304 17.92 12.91 -6.27
C GLU A 304 17.82 11.50 -5.68
N LEU A 305 16.89 10.69 -6.20
CA LEU A 305 16.81 9.27 -5.89
C LEU A 305 17.84 8.54 -6.76
N LEU A 306 18.96 8.16 -6.19
CA LEU A 306 20.09 7.58 -6.92
C LEU A 306 20.27 6.11 -6.55
N GLU A 307 20.69 5.32 -7.52
CA GLU A 307 21.06 3.94 -7.33
C GLU A 307 22.46 3.87 -6.69
N THR A 308 22.51 3.30 -5.48
CA THR A 308 23.75 3.10 -4.71
C THR A 308 24.35 1.71 -4.96
N GLU A 309 23.49 0.71 -5.11
CA GLU A 309 23.80 -0.66 -5.50
C GLU A 309 22.72 -1.14 -6.49
N PRO A 310 22.95 -2.19 -7.28
CA PRO A 310 21.96 -2.72 -8.22
C PRO A 310 20.61 -2.99 -7.53
N GLY A 311 19.56 -2.27 -7.95
CA GLY A 311 18.21 -2.37 -7.38
C GLY A 311 17.98 -1.64 -6.05
N HIS A 312 19.02 -1.03 -5.45
CA HIS A 312 18.91 -0.23 -4.23
C HIS A 312 19.05 1.26 -4.55
N LYS A 313 17.97 2.04 -4.39
CA LYS A 313 17.97 3.48 -4.64
C LYS A 313 17.67 4.27 -3.38
N VAL A 314 18.41 5.36 -3.19
CA VAL A 314 18.36 6.18 -1.98
C VAL A 314 18.32 7.66 -2.32
N ARG A 315 17.43 8.42 -1.67
CA ARG A 315 17.29 9.88 -1.79
C ARG A 315 18.01 10.56 -0.60
N CYS A 316 19.32 10.39 -0.52
CA CYS A 316 20.14 10.96 0.58
C CYS A 316 21.47 11.50 0.05
N CYS A 317 21.87 12.69 0.48
CA CYS A 317 23.17 13.27 0.12
C CYS A 317 24.35 12.46 0.67
N LEU A 318 24.17 11.78 1.82
CA LEU A 318 25.21 11.03 2.51
C LEU A 318 25.48 9.66 1.88
N ALA A 319 24.48 9.05 1.27
CA ALA A 319 24.59 7.73 0.65
C ALA A 319 25.60 7.66 -0.52
N ARG A 320 26.03 8.81 -1.07
CA ARG A 320 27.06 8.87 -2.14
C ARG A 320 28.47 8.62 -1.64
N GLU A 321 28.75 8.86 -0.35
CA GLU A 321 30.14 8.78 0.18
C GLU A 321 30.52 7.35 0.55
N GLU A 322 29.56 6.51 0.92
CA GLU A 322 29.82 5.12 1.27
C GLU A 322 30.16 4.23 0.04
N THR A 323 29.80 4.67 -1.17
CA THR A 323 30.07 3.95 -2.41
C THR A 323 31.45 4.32 -3.02
N SER A 324 32.15 5.29 -2.43
CA SER A 324 33.42 5.84 -2.98
C SER A 324 34.66 5.39 -2.21
N LEU A 325 34.54 4.44 -1.29
CA LEU A 325 35.61 3.78 -0.54
C LEU A 325 35.74 2.32 -0.94
#